data_43647f329ed6e8c0c2389d1fb7281485
#
_entry.id   43647f329ed6e8c0c2389d1fb7281485
#
_cell.length_a   1.000
_cell.length_b   1.000
_cell.length_c   1.000
_cell.angle_alpha   90.00
_cell.angle_beta   90.00
_cell.angle_gamma   90.00
#
_symmetry.space_group_name_H-M   'P 1'
#
loop_
_entity.id
_entity.type
_entity.pdbx_description
1 polymer ?
#
loop_
_entity_poly.entity_id
_entity_poly.type
_entity_poly.pdbx_seq_one_letter_code
_entity_poly.pdbx_strand_id
1 'polypeptide(L)'
;MNVADFAAGLARDGFDDTETKEVAAGQVVPDHAHGFDVRALVLGGAMTIAVGGEATTYRVGEVFTMADGREHSEVVGPEGVRFFVGRRRAA
;
A
#
# COMPACT_ATOMS: atom_id res chain seq x y z
N MET A 1 -3.14 -14.53 4.02
CA MET A 1 -4.09 -13.72 4.83
C MET A 1 -5.26 -13.33 3.94
N ASN A 2 -6.47 -13.47 4.42
CA ASN A 2 -7.64 -13.05 3.65
C ASN A 2 -8.02 -11.59 3.98
N VAL A 3 -8.84 -10.99 3.10
CA VAL A 3 -9.23 -9.58 3.23
C VAL A 3 -10.00 -9.31 4.52
N ALA A 4 -10.87 -10.23 4.93
CA ALA A 4 -11.68 -10.03 6.14
C ALA A 4 -10.80 -9.93 7.39
N ASP A 5 -9.81 -10.81 7.53
CA ASP A 5 -8.87 -10.77 8.65
C ASP A 5 -8.01 -9.53 8.61
N PHE A 6 -7.55 -9.15 7.41
CA PHE A 6 -6.77 -7.93 7.22
C PHE A 6 -7.59 -6.70 7.61
N ALA A 7 -8.83 -6.60 7.15
CA ALA A 7 -9.72 -5.49 7.46
C ALA A 7 -10.01 -5.39 8.97
N ALA A 8 -10.20 -6.53 9.64
CA ALA A 8 -10.40 -6.55 11.09
C ALA A 8 -9.17 -6.00 11.82
N GLY A 9 -7.97 -6.34 11.35
CA GLY A 9 -6.73 -5.80 11.90
C GLY A 9 -6.60 -4.30 11.69
N LEU A 10 -6.99 -3.80 10.52
CA LEU A 10 -7.01 -2.36 10.24
C LEU A 10 -7.93 -1.62 11.22
N ALA A 11 -9.15 -2.12 11.40
CA ALA A 11 -10.12 -1.51 12.29
C ALA A 11 -9.60 -1.49 13.74
N ARG A 12 -9.04 -2.60 14.20
CA ARG A 12 -8.47 -2.71 15.55
C ARG A 12 -7.35 -1.70 15.78
N ASP A 13 -6.53 -1.45 14.74
CA ASP A 13 -5.37 -0.58 14.84
C ASP A 13 -5.64 0.87 14.43
N GLY A 14 -6.92 1.23 14.18
CA GLY A 14 -7.33 2.60 13.90
C GLY A 14 -7.17 3.04 12.46
N PHE A 15 -6.97 2.13 11.52
CA PHE A 15 -6.91 2.43 10.08
C PHE A 15 -8.33 2.37 9.52
N ASP A 16 -9.11 3.40 9.79
CA ASP A 16 -10.56 3.42 9.54
C ASP A 16 -10.96 4.04 8.19
N ASP A 17 -10.01 4.62 7.45
CA ASP A 17 -10.22 5.12 6.09
C ASP A 17 -9.73 4.04 5.13
N THR A 18 -10.65 3.22 4.62
CA THR A 18 -10.29 2.04 3.82
C THR A 18 -10.93 2.08 2.43
N GLU A 19 -10.21 1.51 1.46
CA GLU A 19 -10.73 1.32 0.10
C GLU A 19 -9.94 0.22 -0.62
N THR A 20 -10.53 -0.29 -1.71
CA THR A 20 -9.81 -1.11 -2.67
C THR A 20 -9.38 -0.21 -3.83
N LYS A 21 -8.10 -0.25 -4.18
CA LYS A 21 -7.54 0.55 -5.28
C LYS A 21 -7.01 -0.35 -6.38
N GLU A 22 -7.13 0.13 -7.61
CA GLU A 22 -6.48 -0.48 -8.77
C GLU A 22 -5.63 0.59 -9.45
N VAL A 23 -4.40 0.21 -9.83
CA VAL A 23 -3.49 1.09 -10.54
C VAL A 23 -3.01 0.39 -11.81
N ALA A 24 -2.98 1.12 -12.92
CA ALA A 24 -2.68 0.58 -14.23
C ALA A 24 -1.24 0.05 -14.32
N ALA A 25 -1.07 -0.96 -15.18
CA ALA A 25 0.24 -1.58 -15.45
C ALA A 25 1.28 -0.53 -15.85
N GLY A 26 2.47 -0.67 -15.30
CA GLY A 26 3.62 0.15 -15.66
C GLY A 26 3.59 1.59 -15.16
N GLN A 27 2.57 1.98 -14.41
CA GLN A 27 2.48 3.35 -13.89
C GLN A 27 3.62 3.62 -12.90
N VAL A 28 4.24 4.79 -13.04
CA VAL A 28 5.31 5.25 -12.16
C VAL A 28 4.78 6.41 -11.32
N VAL A 29 4.93 6.30 -10.01
CA VAL A 29 4.58 7.37 -9.08
C VAL A 29 5.89 7.90 -8.50
N PRO A 30 6.27 9.16 -8.79
CA PRO A 30 7.53 9.72 -8.30
C PRO A 30 7.51 9.92 -6.78
N ASP A 31 8.64 10.29 -6.22
CA ASP A 31 8.79 10.49 -4.78
C ASP A 31 7.70 11.39 -4.22
N HIS A 32 7.04 10.90 -3.19
CA HIS A 32 5.99 11.63 -2.48
C HIS A 32 5.89 11.11 -1.05
N ALA A 33 5.17 11.84 -0.22
CA ALA A 33 4.86 11.43 1.15
C ALA A 33 3.39 11.71 1.43
N HIS A 34 2.84 10.97 2.40
CA HIS A 34 1.45 11.15 2.83
C HIS A 34 1.41 11.77 4.23
N GLY A 35 0.32 12.46 4.54
CA GLY A 35 0.05 12.97 5.88
C GLY A 35 -0.69 11.97 6.76
N PHE A 36 -0.46 10.66 6.57
CA PHE A 36 -1.11 9.57 7.29
C PHE A 36 -0.29 8.29 7.16
N ASP A 37 -0.51 7.35 8.07
CA ASP A 37 0.05 6.00 7.96
C ASP A 37 -0.76 5.17 6.98
N VAL A 38 -0.10 4.28 6.25
CA VAL A 38 -0.70 3.38 5.26
C VAL A 38 -0.38 1.94 5.63
N ARG A 39 -1.37 1.07 5.49
CA ARG A 39 -1.19 -0.39 5.55
C ARG A 39 -2.07 -1.01 4.48
N ALA A 40 -1.48 -1.83 3.60
CA ALA A 40 -2.18 -2.38 2.44
C ALA A 40 -1.86 -3.85 2.21
N LEU A 41 -2.88 -4.59 1.75
CA LEU A 41 -2.76 -6.00 1.35
C LEU A 41 -2.89 -6.07 -0.17
N VAL A 42 -1.90 -6.64 -0.85
CA VAL A 42 -1.94 -6.83 -2.30
C VAL A 42 -2.90 -7.98 -2.64
N LEU A 43 -3.87 -7.69 -3.51
CA LEU A 43 -4.91 -8.63 -3.94
C LEU A 43 -4.68 -9.17 -5.34
N GLY A 44 -3.95 -8.44 -6.19
CA GLY A 44 -3.65 -8.83 -7.57
C GLY A 44 -2.47 -8.04 -8.09
N GLY A 45 -1.71 -8.64 -9.02
CA GLY A 45 -0.56 -7.98 -9.62
C GLY A 45 0.60 -7.80 -8.66
N ALA A 46 1.36 -6.72 -8.87
CA ALA A 46 2.53 -6.42 -8.05
C ALA A 46 2.89 -4.94 -8.12
N MET A 47 3.56 -4.46 -7.08
CA MET A 47 4.06 -3.08 -7.02
C MET A 47 5.42 -3.06 -6.34
N THR A 48 6.34 -2.28 -6.88
CA THR A 48 7.66 -2.05 -6.27
C THR A 48 7.67 -0.69 -5.60
N ILE A 49 8.01 -0.65 -4.32
CA ILE A 49 8.10 0.58 -3.54
C ILE A 49 9.55 0.82 -3.18
N ALA A 50 10.07 2.02 -3.45
CA ALA A 50 11.42 2.41 -3.12
C ALA A 50 11.41 3.44 -1.99
N VAL A 51 12.18 3.17 -0.95
CA VAL A 51 12.34 4.03 0.23
C VAL A 51 13.83 4.14 0.52
N GLY A 52 14.35 5.36 0.52
CA GLY A 52 15.77 5.58 0.85
C GLY A 52 16.72 4.85 -0.07
N GLY A 53 16.37 4.67 -1.33
CA GLY A 53 17.19 3.95 -2.31
C GLY A 53 17.02 2.42 -2.31
N GLU A 54 16.22 1.88 -1.38
CA GLU A 54 15.93 0.44 -1.33
C GLU A 54 14.55 0.17 -1.94
N ALA A 55 14.52 -0.74 -2.92
CA ALA A 55 13.29 -1.14 -3.60
C ALA A 55 12.84 -2.52 -3.12
N THR A 56 11.54 -2.63 -2.82
CA THR A 56 10.92 -3.90 -2.43
C THR A 56 9.70 -4.12 -3.32
N THR A 57 9.58 -5.31 -3.89
CA THR A 57 8.41 -5.69 -4.69
C THR A 57 7.43 -6.47 -3.83
N TYR A 58 6.18 -6.02 -3.85
CA TYR A 58 5.08 -6.64 -3.11
C TYR A 58 4.14 -7.33 -4.09
N ARG A 59 3.83 -8.59 -3.82
CA ARG A 59 2.99 -9.47 -4.63
C ARG A 59 1.75 -9.88 -3.87
N VAL A 60 0.86 -10.60 -4.54
CA VAL A 60 -0.41 -11.09 -3.96
C VAL A 60 -0.17 -11.76 -2.61
N GLY A 61 -0.96 -11.36 -1.62
CA GLY A 61 -0.88 -11.89 -0.26
C GLY A 61 0.11 -11.18 0.64
N GLU A 62 0.94 -10.29 0.10
CA GLU A 62 1.91 -9.54 0.88
C GLU A 62 1.34 -8.21 1.36
N VAL A 63 1.82 -7.75 2.51
CA VAL A 63 1.38 -6.50 3.13
C VAL A 63 2.52 -5.50 3.06
N PHE A 64 2.21 -4.26 2.65
CA PHE A 64 3.17 -3.17 2.77
C PHE A 64 2.64 -2.11 3.72
N THR A 65 3.57 -1.40 4.35
CA THR A 65 3.25 -0.31 5.26
C THR A 65 4.07 0.92 4.87
N MET A 66 3.51 2.10 5.13
CA MET A 66 4.22 3.35 4.91
C MET A 66 3.85 4.32 6.02
N ALA A 67 4.85 4.78 6.76
CA ALA A 67 4.63 5.71 7.85
C ALA A 67 4.31 7.12 7.33
N ASP A 68 3.53 7.85 8.10
CA ASP A 68 3.25 9.26 7.88
C ASP A 68 4.56 10.03 7.65
N GLY A 69 4.59 10.81 6.57
CA GLY A 69 5.74 11.65 6.22
C GLY A 69 6.91 10.93 5.57
N ARG A 70 6.86 9.61 5.42
CA ARG A 70 7.96 8.86 4.80
C ARG A 70 7.92 9.01 3.29
N GLU A 71 8.98 9.59 2.71
CA GLU A 71 9.10 9.75 1.27
C GLU A 71 9.37 8.42 0.58
N HIS A 72 8.65 8.16 -0.50
CA HIS A 72 8.75 6.91 -1.27
C HIS A 72 8.30 7.12 -2.71
N SER A 73 8.74 6.21 -3.58
CA SER A 73 8.27 6.15 -4.96
C SER A 73 7.72 4.75 -5.26
N GLU A 74 6.95 4.63 -6.35
CA GLU A 74 6.29 3.37 -6.69
C GLU A 74 6.37 3.11 -8.18
N VAL A 75 6.52 1.83 -8.54
CA VAL A 75 6.42 1.35 -9.92
C VAL A 75 5.48 0.15 -9.93
N VAL A 76 4.41 0.25 -10.72
CA VAL A 76 3.43 -0.81 -10.84
C VAL A 76 3.92 -1.84 -11.86
N GLY A 77 3.75 -3.12 -11.55
CA GLY A 77 4.18 -4.22 -12.41
C GLY A 77 3.38 -4.33 -13.70
N PRO A 78 3.77 -5.28 -14.58
CA PRO A 78 3.22 -5.40 -15.93
C PRO A 78 1.76 -5.83 -15.99
N GLU A 79 1.21 -6.34 -14.88
CA GLU A 79 -0.20 -6.75 -14.78
C GLU A 79 -1.04 -5.76 -13.99
N GLY A 80 -0.49 -4.60 -13.66
CA GLY A 80 -1.15 -3.67 -12.75
C GLY A 80 -1.01 -4.11 -11.30
N VAL A 81 -1.73 -3.43 -10.42
CA VAL A 81 -1.83 -3.83 -9.01
C VAL A 81 -3.21 -3.50 -8.48
N ARG A 82 -3.75 -4.40 -7.66
CA ARG A 82 -4.96 -4.18 -6.90
C ARG A 82 -4.64 -4.46 -5.44
N PHE A 83 -5.04 -3.56 -4.55
CA PHE A 83 -4.76 -3.72 -3.13
C PHE A 83 -5.89 -3.12 -2.28
N PHE A 84 -6.07 -3.70 -1.09
CA PHE A 84 -6.97 -3.18 -0.08
C PHE A 84 -6.14 -2.37 0.90
N VAL A 85 -6.46 -1.08 1.03
CA VAL A 85 -5.63 -0.14 1.80
C VAL A 85 -6.42 0.50 2.92
N GLY A 86 -5.77 0.66 4.07
CA GLY A 86 -6.26 1.45 5.18
C GLY A 86 -5.30 2.60 5.47
N ARG A 87 -5.87 3.72 5.88
CA ARG A 87 -5.13 4.93 6.28
C ARG A 87 -5.49 5.30 7.70
N ARG A 88 -4.47 5.72 8.45
CA ARG A 88 -4.63 6.19 9.81
C ARG A 88 -3.99 7.57 9.95
N ARG A 89 -4.79 8.57 10.24
CA ARG A 89 -4.29 9.91 10.47
C ARG A 89 -3.91 10.10 11.91
N ALA A 90 -2.94 10.96 12.16
CA ALA A 90 -2.57 11.35 13.51
C ALA A 90 -3.76 12.03 14.20
N ALA A 91 -3.94 11.71 15.48
CA ALA A 91 -5.01 12.28 16.28
C ALA A 91 -4.77 13.78 16.56
#